data_61ae547b3e09926f8ba9ea64b3ea5d71
#
_entry.id   61ae547b3e09926f8ba9ea64b3ea5d71
#
_cell.length_a   1.000
_cell.length_b   1.000
_cell.length_c   1.000
_cell.angle_alpha   90.00
_cell.angle_beta   90.00
_cell.angle_gamma   90.00
#
_symmetry.space_group_name_H-M   'P 1'
#
loop_
_entity.id
_entity.type
_entity.pdbx_description
1 polymer ?
#
loop_
_entity_poly.entity_id
_entity_poly.type
_entity_poly.pdbx_seq_one_letter_code
_entity_poly.pdbx_strand_id
1 'polypeptide(L)'
;MIEKSSRHSKIIGNFGEQLIGNWLSRSGFEVALVDHTGIDIIAFNKKKNQRIGITVKSRTRNEGTEKDNIFVFRNNKNDRKKLIETCEAFACDPWIGVYVETSQFADVYLLSLEHYDKKYRSNPINKTEGWKMNEKNQREYERDPDLMHIKIEFTQNNWNWNPK
;
A
#
# COMPACT_ATOMS: atom_id res chain seq x y z
N MET A 1 -15.78 15.30 7.81
CA MET A 1 -16.11 13.97 7.21
C MET A 1 -15.79 14.02 5.73
N ILE A 2 -15.19 12.98 5.16
CA ILE A 2 -14.94 12.86 3.72
C ILE A 2 -16.17 12.21 3.09
N GLU A 3 -16.83 12.92 2.18
CA GLU A 3 -17.93 12.37 1.38
C GLU A 3 -17.36 11.60 0.20
N LYS A 4 -17.73 10.33 0.10
CA LYS A 4 -17.16 9.41 -0.91
C LYS A 4 -18.20 9.13 -2.00
N SER A 5 -17.79 9.34 -3.25
CA SER A 5 -18.61 8.90 -4.39
C SER A 5 -18.68 7.37 -4.48
N SER A 6 -19.61 6.84 -5.23
CA SER A 6 -19.74 5.39 -5.49
C SER A 6 -18.50 4.78 -6.13
N ARG A 7 -17.67 5.57 -6.81
CA ARG A 7 -16.44 5.13 -7.48
C ARG A 7 -15.16 5.43 -6.70
N HIS A 8 -15.28 6.02 -5.52
CA HIS A 8 -14.14 6.47 -4.73
C HIS A 8 -13.13 5.35 -4.44
N SER A 9 -13.60 4.14 -4.14
CA SER A 9 -12.71 3.00 -3.87
C SER A 9 -11.81 2.63 -5.05
N LYS A 10 -12.28 2.77 -6.28
CA LYS A 10 -11.47 2.56 -7.48
C LYS A 10 -10.50 3.72 -7.70
N ILE A 11 -10.97 4.94 -7.52
CA ILE A 11 -10.14 6.16 -7.68
C ILE A 11 -8.97 6.14 -6.71
N ILE A 12 -9.21 5.86 -5.43
CA ILE A 12 -8.16 5.80 -4.42
C ILE A 12 -7.21 4.62 -4.64
N GLY A 13 -7.70 3.49 -5.16
CA GLY A 13 -6.87 2.36 -5.57
C GLY A 13 -5.85 2.77 -6.63
N ASN A 14 -6.33 3.30 -7.74
CA ASN A 14 -5.47 3.77 -8.83
C ASN A 14 -4.50 4.88 -8.38
N PHE A 15 -4.96 5.78 -7.50
CA PHE A 15 -4.11 6.85 -6.98
C PHE A 15 -2.96 6.31 -6.14
N GLY A 16 -3.20 5.37 -5.23
CA GLY A 16 -2.16 4.75 -4.42
C GLY A 16 -1.12 4.00 -5.24
N GLU A 17 -1.54 3.29 -6.28
CA GLU A 17 -0.64 2.63 -7.24
C GLU A 17 0.25 3.65 -7.96
N GLN A 18 -0.35 4.72 -8.49
CA GLN A 18 0.40 5.78 -9.17
C GLN A 18 1.34 6.53 -8.23
N LEU A 19 0.93 6.79 -6.99
CA LEU A 19 1.75 7.47 -6.00
C LEU A 19 2.99 6.64 -5.65
N ILE A 20 2.82 5.35 -5.37
CA ILE A 20 3.94 4.43 -5.10
C ILE A 20 4.84 4.34 -6.33
N GLY A 21 4.28 4.18 -7.53
CA GLY A 21 5.02 4.19 -8.78
C GLY A 21 5.85 5.45 -8.97
N ASN A 22 5.28 6.63 -8.70
CA ASN A 22 6.00 7.90 -8.76
C ASN A 22 7.20 7.94 -7.78
N TRP A 23 7.02 7.51 -6.55
CA TRP A 23 8.12 7.50 -5.58
C TRP A 23 9.21 6.49 -5.91
N LEU A 24 8.86 5.34 -6.46
CA LEU A 24 9.83 4.38 -6.98
C LEU A 24 10.63 4.97 -8.16
N SER A 25 9.96 5.61 -9.11
CA SER A 25 10.60 6.29 -10.24
C SER A 25 11.58 7.37 -9.78
N ARG A 26 11.19 8.19 -8.80
CA ARG A 26 12.09 9.18 -8.16
C ARG A 26 13.29 8.55 -7.44
N SER A 27 13.18 7.28 -7.08
CA SER A 27 14.23 6.49 -6.41
C SER A 27 15.09 5.68 -7.38
N GLY A 28 14.95 5.90 -8.68
CA GLY A 28 15.77 5.28 -9.73
C GLY A 28 15.30 3.91 -10.20
N PHE A 29 14.03 3.58 -9.97
CA PHE A 29 13.40 2.41 -10.56
C PHE A 29 12.77 2.75 -11.91
N GLU A 30 12.91 1.87 -12.88
CA GLU A 30 12.00 1.78 -14.02
C GLU A 30 10.69 1.15 -13.55
N VAL A 31 9.57 1.77 -13.84
CA VAL A 31 8.26 1.40 -13.28
C VAL A 31 7.24 1.13 -14.37
N ALA A 32 6.54 0.02 -14.26
CA ALA A 32 5.36 -0.30 -15.04
C ALA A 32 4.15 -0.51 -14.12
N LEU A 33 3.08 0.24 -14.34
CA LEU A 33 1.79 -0.06 -13.77
C LEU A 33 1.17 -1.17 -14.58
N VAL A 34 0.69 -2.23 -13.91
CA VAL A 34 0.16 -3.41 -14.58
C VAL A 34 -1.25 -3.73 -14.07
N ASP A 35 -2.11 -4.13 -14.97
CA ASP A 35 -3.46 -4.63 -14.63
C ASP A 35 -3.42 -6.16 -14.64
N HIS A 36 -2.75 -6.73 -13.64
CA HIS A 36 -2.60 -8.17 -13.51
C HIS A 36 -3.12 -8.67 -12.16
N THR A 37 -3.66 -9.88 -12.16
CA THR A 37 -4.08 -10.54 -10.93
C THR A 37 -2.88 -10.82 -10.03
N GLY A 38 -2.82 -10.16 -8.87
CA GLY A 38 -1.79 -10.38 -7.84
C GLY A 38 -0.75 -9.28 -7.71
N ILE A 39 -0.43 -8.55 -8.79
CA ILE A 39 0.46 -7.38 -8.74
C ILE A 39 -0.13 -6.18 -9.49
N ASP A 40 0.14 -5.01 -8.97
CA ASP A 40 -0.31 -3.72 -9.50
C ASP A 40 0.85 -2.95 -10.13
N ILE A 41 2.09 -3.22 -9.69
CA ILE A 41 3.30 -2.54 -10.14
C ILE A 41 4.42 -3.55 -10.34
N ILE A 42 5.18 -3.43 -11.43
CA ILE A 42 6.50 -4.02 -11.60
C ILE A 42 7.51 -2.88 -11.61
N ALA A 43 8.56 -3.00 -10.79
CA ALA A 43 9.62 -2.01 -10.76
C ALA A 43 11.01 -2.67 -10.80
N PHE A 44 11.92 -2.08 -11.58
CA PHE A 44 13.27 -2.59 -11.77
C PHE A 44 14.33 -1.52 -11.47
N ASN A 45 15.24 -1.82 -10.55
CA ASN A 45 16.38 -0.98 -10.27
C ASN A 45 17.64 -1.59 -10.92
N LYS A 46 18.12 -0.97 -11.99
CA LYS A 46 19.27 -1.46 -12.74
C LYS A 46 20.55 -1.49 -11.90
N LYS A 47 20.79 -0.48 -11.05
CA LYS A 47 22.00 -0.37 -10.23
C LYS A 47 22.10 -1.49 -9.18
N LYS A 48 20.95 -1.89 -8.63
CA LYS A 48 20.84 -2.97 -7.63
C LYS A 48 20.56 -4.33 -8.27
N ASN A 49 20.31 -4.38 -9.57
CA ASN A 49 19.79 -5.55 -10.28
C ASN A 49 18.58 -6.19 -9.55
N GLN A 50 17.68 -5.34 -9.07
CA GLN A 50 16.52 -5.74 -8.27
C GLN A 50 15.23 -5.50 -9.05
N ARG A 51 14.42 -6.54 -9.17
CA ARG A 51 13.07 -6.47 -9.75
C ARG A 51 12.06 -6.81 -8.68
N ILE A 52 11.10 -5.94 -8.46
CA ILE A 52 10.06 -6.10 -7.45
C ILE A 52 8.68 -6.09 -8.10
N GLY A 53 7.80 -6.96 -7.62
CA GLY A 53 6.38 -6.98 -7.96
C GLY A 53 5.55 -6.59 -6.75
N ILE A 54 4.71 -5.58 -6.87
CA ILE A 54 4.05 -4.95 -5.73
C ILE A 54 2.53 -5.11 -5.86
N THR A 55 1.89 -5.60 -4.79
CA THR A 55 0.44 -5.43 -4.60
C THR A 55 0.19 -4.20 -3.75
N VAL A 56 -0.76 -3.36 -4.14
CA VAL A 56 -1.09 -2.12 -3.45
C VAL A 56 -2.48 -2.19 -2.82
N LYS A 57 -2.60 -1.76 -1.58
CA LYS A 57 -3.87 -1.64 -0.86
C LYS A 57 -4.09 -0.19 -0.43
N SER A 58 -5.15 0.41 -0.91
CA SER A 58 -5.47 1.82 -0.65
C SER A 58 -6.76 1.97 0.11
N ARG A 59 -6.78 2.91 1.07
CA ARG A 59 -7.98 3.22 1.86
C ARG A 59 -8.05 4.70 2.18
N THR A 60 -9.27 5.23 2.13
CA THR A 60 -9.61 6.53 2.70
C THR A 60 -10.37 6.30 4.00
N ARG A 61 -9.90 6.89 5.10
CA ARG A 61 -10.46 6.78 6.44
C ARG A 61 -11.14 8.07 6.86
N ASN A 62 -12.31 7.94 7.46
CA ASN A 62 -12.99 9.05 8.11
C ASN A 62 -12.55 9.15 9.57
N GLU A 63 -12.88 10.27 10.19
CA GLU A 63 -12.69 10.48 11.61
C GLU A 63 -13.30 9.35 12.44
N GLY A 64 -12.51 8.83 13.39
CA GLY A 64 -12.87 7.68 14.22
C GLY A 64 -12.52 6.31 13.64
N THR A 65 -12.07 6.23 12.36
CA THR A 65 -11.67 4.96 11.71
C THR A 65 -10.20 4.94 11.26
N GLU A 66 -9.42 5.94 11.67
CA GLU A 66 -8.02 6.11 11.25
C GLU A 66 -7.13 4.96 11.71
N LYS A 67 -7.49 4.36 12.86
CA LYS A 67 -6.74 3.26 13.49
C LYS A 67 -7.21 1.87 13.02
N ASP A 68 -8.19 1.81 12.14
CA ASP A 68 -8.69 0.53 11.64
C ASP A 68 -7.65 -0.15 10.76
N ASN A 69 -7.51 -1.47 10.95
CA ASN A 69 -6.59 -2.28 10.14
C ASN A 69 -6.95 -2.25 8.65
N ILE A 70 -5.94 -2.33 7.82
CA ILE A 70 -6.09 -2.48 6.36
C ILE A 70 -5.83 -3.93 6.01
N PHE A 71 -6.80 -4.61 5.41
CA PHE A 71 -6.60 -5.98 4.95
C PHE A 71 -5.65 -6.00 3.76
N VAL A 72 -4.51 -6.64 3.94
CA VAL A 72 -3.47 -6.80 2.92
C VAL A 72 -3.74 -8.05 2.08
N PHE A 73 -4.00 -9.18 2.75
CA PHE A 73 -4.31 -10.45 2.10
C PHE A 73 -5.61 -11.04 2.64
N ARG A 74 -6.56 -11.26 1.74
CA ARG A 74 -7.83 -11.92 2.03
C ARG A 74 -7.74 -13.37 1.61
N ASN A 75 -7.93 -14.29 2.55
CA ASN A 75 -7.81 -15.71 2.30
C ASN A 75 -8.86 -16.22 1.29
N ASN A 76 -10.10 -15.77 1.41
CA ASN A 76 -11.19 -16.16 0.50
C ASN A 76 -10.97 -15.70 -0.96
N LYS A 77 -9.99 -14.83 -1.21
CA LYS A 77 -9.59 -14.36 -2.54
C LYS A 77 -8.21 -14.85 -2.98
N ASN A 78 -7.54 -15.62 -2.14
CA ASN A 78 -6.18 -16.12 -2.38
C ASN A 78 -5.18 -15.00 -2.72
N ASP A 79 -5.33 -13.82 -2.12
CA ASP A 79 -4.54 -12.61 -2.47
C ASP A 79 -3.03 -12.86 -2.33
N ARG A 80 -2.60 -13.52 -1.24
CA ARG A 80 -1.18 -13.85 -1.02
C ARG A 80 -0.62 -14.81 -2.07
N LYS A 81 -1.36 -15.88 -2.36
CA LYS A 81 -0.98 -16.87 -3.36
C LYS A 81 -0.83 -16.22 -4.73
N LYS A 82 -1.77 -15.37 -5.12
CA LYS A 82 -1.72 -14.63 -6.38
C LYS A 82 -0.49 -13.73 -6.49
N LEU A 83 -0.13 -13.02 -5.40
CA LEU A 83 1.09 -12.20 -5.37
C LEU A 83 2.33 -13.07 -5.62
N ILE A 84 2.49 -14.17 -4.90
CA ILE A 84 3.66 -15.05 -5.00
C ILE A 84 3.76 -15.65 -6.39
N GLU A 85 2.70 -16.30 -6.89
CA GLU A 85 2.68 -16.95 -8.21
C GLU A 85 2.93 -15.95 -9.35
N THR A 86 2.38 -14.75 -9.26
CA THR A 86 2.62 -13.71 -10.27
C THR A 86 4.04 -13.19 -10.21
N CYS A 87 4.60 -12.97 -9.02
CA CYS A 87 5.99 -12.58 -8.87
C CYS A 87 6.95 -13.64 -9.39
N GLU A 88 6.68 -14.92 -9.16
CA GLU A 88 7.45 -16.03 -9.75
C GLU A 88 7.41 -15.99 -11.28
N ALA A 89 6.22 -15.81 -11.86
CA ALA A 89 6.04 -15.77 -13.32
C ALA A 89 6.80 -14.61 -13.99
N PHE A 90 6.92 -13.46 -13.32
CA PHE A 90 7.62 -12.28 -13.81
C PHE A 90 9.05 -12.12 -13.27
N ALA A 91 9.55 -13.12 -12.54
CA ALA A 91 10.87 -13.10 -11.89
C ALA A 91 11.07 -11.83 -11.03
N CYS A 92 10.09 -11.53 -10.18
CA CYS A 92 10.07 -10.40 -9.26
C CYS A 92 10.17 -10.88 -7.81
N ASP A 93 10.77 -10.08 -6.94
CA ASP A 93 10.62 -10.22 -5.49
C ASP A 93 9.26 -9.66 -5.06
N PRO A 94 8.46 -10.37 -4.25
CA PRO A 94 7.14 -9.89 -3.85
C PRO A 94 7.22 -8.79 -2.78
N TRP A 95 6.47 -7.71 -3.00
CA TRP A 95 6.37 -6.55 -2.12
C TRP A 95 4.94 -6.13 -1.87
N ILE A 96 4.72 -5.41 -0.77
CA ILE A 96 3.44 -4.88 -0.35
C ILE A 96 3.54 -3.36 -0.29
N GLY A 97 2.60 -2.68 -0.94
CA GLY A 97 2.37 -1.26 -0.80
C GLY A 97 1.06 -1.00 -0.06
N VAL A 98 1.06 -0.07 0.87
CA VAL A 98 -0.14 0.39 1.57
C VAL A 98 -0.22 1.90 1.47
N TYR A 99 -1.35 2.39 0.96
CA TYR A 99 -1.70 3.80 0.97
C TYR A 99 -2.95 4.00 1.82
N VAL A 100 -2.85 4.86 2.81
CA VAL A 100 -4.00 5.23 3.63
C VAL A 100 -4.05 6.73 3.81
N GLU A 101 -5.19 7.31 3.52
CA GLU A 101 -5.43 8.74 3.71
C GLU A 101 -6.55 9.00 4.69
N THR A 102 -6.44 10.11 5.37
CA THR A 102 -7.44 10.73 6.23
C THR A 102 -7.77 12.13 5.70
N SER A 103 -8.57 12.90 6.43
CA SER A 103 -8.81 14.30 6.11
C SER A 103 -7.59 15.23 6.31
N GLN A 104 -6.57 14.79 7.02
CA GLN A 104 -5.43 15.63 7.43
C GLN A 104 -4.09 15.16 6.87
N PHE A 105 -3.92 13.86 6.66
CA PHE A 105 -2.66 13.30 6.19
C PHE A 105 -2.90 12.00 5.40
N ALA A 106 -1.86 11.58 4.70
CA ALA A 106 -1.75 10.25 4.14
C ALA A 106 -0.44 9.61 4.55
N ASP A 107 -0.48 8.29 4.77
CA ASP A 107 0.68 7.44 4.99
C ASP A 107 0.84 6.46 3.83
N VAL A 108 2.08 6.31 3.38
CA VAL A 108 2.47 5.35 2.35
C VAL A 108 3.52 4.42 2.93
N TYR A 109 3.25 3.14 2.93
CA TYR A 109 4.17 2.10 3.39
C TYR A 109 4.56 1.19 2.22
N LEU A 110 5.84 0.82 2.16
CA LEU A 110 6.34 -0.12 1.15
C LEU A 110 7.39 -1.03 1.78
N LEU A 111 7.19 -2.35 1.71
CA LEU A 111 8.08 -3.34 2.29
C LEU A 111 8.05 -4.65 1.50
N SER A 112 9.12 -5.46 1.64
CA SER A 112 9.14 -6.80 1.07
C SER A 112 8.16 -7.73 1.81
N LEU A 113 7.63 -8.72 1.09
CA LEU A 113 6.81 -9.77 1.69
C LEU A 113 7.56 -10.55 2.77
N GLU A 114 8.86 -10.81 2.55
CA GLU A 114 9.73 -11.46 3.52
C GLU A 114 9.80 -10.69 4.83
N HIS A 115 10.03 -9.37 4.76
CA HIS A 115 10.08 -8.52 5.95
C HIS A 115 8.74 -8.45 6.68
N TYR A 116 7.64 -8.34 5.91
CA TYR A 116 6.30 -8.42 6.47
C TYR A 116 6.06 -9.73 7.23
N ASP A 117 6.42 -10.85 6.63
CA ASP A 117 6.25 -12.18 7.24
C ASP A 117 7.06 -12.32 8.52
N LYS A 118 8.28 -11.84 8.52
CA LYS A 118 9.19 -11.93 9.67
C LYS A 118 8.76 -11.06 10.85
N LYS A 119 8.23 -9.87 10.59
CA LYS A 119 8.05 -8.85 11.64
C LYS A 119 6.60 -8.48 11.92
N TYR A 120 5.74 -8.44 10.91
CA TYR A 120 4.41 -7.87 11.03
C TYR A 120 3.26 -8.84 10.83
N ARG A 121 3.53 -10.00 10.24
CA ARG A 121 2.49 -11.01 10.02
C ARG A 121 1.92 -11.48 11.34
N SER A 122 0.62 -11.26 11.52
CA SER A 122 -0.13 -11.89 12.62
C SER A 122 -0.27 -13.37 12.33
N ASN A 123 -0.36 -14.19 13.38
CA ASN A 123 -0.50 -15.64 13.35
C ASN A 123 -0.85 -16.23 11.97
N PRO A 124 -0.01 -17.09 11.37
CA PRO A 124 -0.20 -17.65 10.03
C PRO A 124 -1.48 -18.50 9.87
N ILE A 125 -2.13 -18.86 10.96
CA ILE A 125 -3.41 -19.58 10.98
C ILE A 125 -4.59 -18.64 10.70
N ASN A 126 -4.44 -17.34 10.90
CA ASN A 126 -5.47 -16.36 10.60
C ASN A 126 -5.62 -16.17 9.09
N LYS A 127 -6.81 -16.44 8.62
CA LYS A 127 -7.19 -16.47 7.20
C LYS A 127 -7.17 -15.10 6.51
N THR A 128 -7.06 -14.00 7.27
CA THR A 128 -7.00 -12.64 6.76
C THR A 128 -5.88 -11.90 7.43
N GLU A 129 -4.97 -11.37 6.64
CA GLU A 129 -3.80 -10.65 7.11
C GLU A 129 -4.01 -9.15 6.94
N GLY A 130 -3.66 -8.38 7.97
CA GLY A 130 -3.88 -6.94 8.01
C GLY A 130 -2.63 -6.14 8.30
N TRP A 131 -2.61 -4.91 7.82
CA TRP A 131 -1.69 -3.86 8.20
C TRP A 131 -2.30 -3.06 9.35
N LYS A 132 -1.66 -3.08 10.51
CA LYS A 132 -2.20 -2.49 11.75
C LYS A 132 -1.92 -0.99 11.77
N MET A 133 -2.95 -0.18 12.00
CA MET A 133 -2.86 1.28 12.01
C MET A 133 -2.97 1.91 13.41
N ASN A 134 -2.90 1.10 14.49
CA ASN A 134 -2.88 1.66 15.84
C ASN A 134 -1.55 2.36 16.15
N GLU A 135 -1.54 3.25 17.12
CA GLU A 135 -0.39 4.09 17.49
C GLU A 135 0.88 3.29 17.82
N LYS A 136 0.74 2.14 18.50
CA LYS A 136 1.87 1.28 18.82
C LYS A 136 2.58 0.81 17.55
N ASN A 137 1.81 0.32 16.57
CA ASN A 137 2.36 -0.16 15.32
C ASN A 137 2.93 0.99 14.47
N GLN A 138 2.27 2.15 14.43
CA GLN A 138 2.79 3.32 13.70
C GLN A 138 4.17 3.76 14.23
N ARG A 139 4.35 3.81 15.55
CA ARG A 139 5.67 4.09 16.17
C ARG A 139 6.73 3.02 15.86
N GLU A 140 6.31 1.77 15.71
CA GLU A 140 7.19 0.68 15.29
C GLU A 140 7.61 0.84 13.83
N TYR A 141 6.68 1.22 12.96
CA TYR A 141 6.95 1.50 11.54
C TYR A 141 7.95 2.64 11.34
N GLU A 142 7.81 3.73 12.10
CA GLU A 142 8.73 4.88 12.05
C GLU A 142 10.18 4.53 12.42
N ARG A 143 10.38 3.46 13.20
CA ARG A 143 11.71 3.01 13.66
C ARG A 143 12.29 1.87 12.85
N ASP A 144 11.56 1.39 11.87
CA ASP A 144 11.96 0.24 11.08
C ASP A 144 12.75 0.67 9.85
N PRO A 145 14.06 0.39 9.78
CA PRO A 145 14.90 0.80 8.66
C PRO A 145 14.60 0.03 7.36
N ASP A 146 13.95 -1.13 7.44
CA ASP A 146 13.60 -1.98 6.30
C ASP A 146 12.19 -1.72 5.78
N LEU A 147 11.46 -0.80 6.42
CA LEU A 147 10.17 -0.31 5.99
C LEU A 147 10.31 1.10 5.39
N MET A 148 9.93 1.27 4.14
CA MET A 148 9.85 2.60 3.55
C MET A 148 8.52 3.25 3.93
N HIS A 149 8.58 4.42 4.54
CA HIS A 149 7.43 5.18 4.99
C HIS A 149 7.51 6.62 4.48
N ILE A 150 6.41 7.10 3.91
CA ILE A 150 6.24 8.49 3.48
C ILE A 150 4.97 9.00 4.12
N LYS A 151 5.06 10.15 4.77
CA LYS A 151 3.90 10.88 5.30
C LYS A 151 3.68 12.14 4.49
N ILE A 152 2.42 12.37 4.11
CA ILE A 152 1.97 13.56 3.38
C ILE A 152 0.95 14.28 4.24
N GLU A 153 1.20 15.53 4.58
CA GLU A 153 0.27 16.35 5.35
C GLU A 153 -0.58 17.20 4.40
N PHE A 154 -1.87 17.26 4.69
CA PHE A 154 -2.84 18.06 3.92
C PHE A 154 -3.14 19.34 4.67
N THR A 155 -3.03 20.46 4.00
CA THR A 155 -3.46 21.78 4.53
C THR A 155 -4.96 21.99 4.39
N GLN A 156 -5.60 21.20 3.51
CA GLN A 156 -7.05 21.23 3.26
C GLN A 156 -7.55 19.80 3.12
N ASN A 157 -8.74 19.54 3.63
CA ASN A 157 -9.34 18.19 3.61
C ASN A 157 -10.28 17.94 2.42
N ASN A 158 -10.70 19.02 1.73
CA ASN A 158 -11.60 18.97 0.58
C ASN A 158 -11.36 20.15 -0.36
N TRP A 159 -11.90 20.03 -1.57
CA TRP A 159 -12.11 21.19 -2.40
C TRP A 159 -13.08 22.15 -1.71
N ASN A 160 -12.75 23.45 -1.69
CA ASN A 160 -13.68 24.49 -1.20
C ASN A 160 -14.75 24.74 -2.26
N TRP A 161 -15.70 23.81 -2.34
CA TRP A 161 -16.78 23.84 -3.29
C TRP A 161 -17.98 24.55 -2.69
N ASN A 162 -18.14 25.84 -3.00
CA ASN A 162 -19.33 26.60 -2.63
C ASN A 162 -20.27 26.65 -3.84
N PRO A 163 -21.37 25.89 -3.85
CA PRO A 163 -22.42 26.10 -4.84
C PRO A 163 -22.97 27.51 -4.65
N LYS A 164 -22.94 28.33 -5.70
CA LYS A 164 -23.62 29.62 -5.75
C LYS A 164 -25.13 29.43 -5.80
#